data_1f2ce82751d89030530fde487f4fab79
#
_entry.id   1f2ce82751d89030530fde487f4fab79
#
_cell.length_a   1.000
_cell.length_b   1.000
_cell.length_c   1.000
_cell.angle_alpha   90.00
_cell.angle_beta   90.00
_cell.angle_gamma   90.00
#
_symmetry.space_group_name_H-M   'P 1'
#
loop_
_entity.id
_entity.type
_entity.pdbx_description
1 polymer ?
#
loop_
_entity_poly.entity_id
_entity_poly.type
_entity_poly.pdbx_seq_one_letter_code
_entity_poly.pdbx_strand_id
1 'polypeptide(L)'
;MRAIFTVGVLDCFMDHDIWFPYTIGVSAGASNGISYASRQRGRSRFSNIDLLEKYDYIGFRHFLRGRGYIDMKYLFYIYPEKYYPLDYETYFKSPNRFVMVTSNCLTGKAEYFEEKQDADRLVDICCASCTLPVLC
;
A
#
# COMPACT_ATOMS: atom_id res chain seq x y z
N MET A 1 0.73 0.58 15.41
CA MET A 1 1.27 -0.01 14.16
C MET A 1 2.65 0.57 13.86
N ARG A 2 3.66 -0.29 13.60
CA ARG A 2 5.04 0.17 13.32
C ARG A 2 5.14 0.97 12.01
N ALA A 3 4.25 0.67 11.04
CA ALA A 3 4.21 1.34 9.75
C ALA A 3 3.97 2.86 9.82
N ILE A 4 3.35 3.36 10.88
CA ILE A 4 3.12 4.80 11.08
C ILE A 4 4.41 5.60 11.23
N PHE A 5 5.44 5.02 11.83
CA PHE A 5 6.76 5.66 11.87
C PHE A 5 7.30 5.91 10.45
N THR A 6 7.20 4.90 9.58
CA THR A 6 7.59 5.04 8.17
C THR A 6 6.78 6.11 7.44
N VAL A 7 5.47 6.22 7.72
CA VAL A 7 4.62 7.28 7.17
C VAL A 7 5.18 8.66 7.51
N GLY A 8 5.49 8.90 8.79
CA GLY A 8 6.05 10.19 9.22
C GLY A 8 7.39 10.51 8.56
N VAL A 9 8.25 9.49 8.38
CA VAL A 9 9.54 9.67 7.69
C VAL A 9 9.34 10.01 6.21
N LEU A 10 8.45 9.29 5.51
CA LEU A 10 8.18 9.55 4.09
C LEU A 10 7.49 10.90 3.88
N ASP A 11 6.56 11.29 4.75
CA ASP A 11 5.94 12.61 4.71
C ASP A 11 6.99 13.72 4.94
N CYS A 12 7.92 13.52 5.88
CA CYS A 12 9.04 14.44 6.11
C CYS A 12 9.95 14.55 4.88
N PHE A 13 10.25 13.45 4.20
CA PHE A 13 11.02 13.50 2.95
C PHE A 13 10.29 14.29 1.86
N MET A 14 8.98 14.10 1.72
CA MET A 14 8.15 14.87 0.79
C MET A 14 8.13 16.37 1.13
N ASP A 15 8.04 16.73 2.42
CA ASP A 15 8.06 18.12 2.89
C ASP A 15 9.41 18.83 2.60
N HIS A 16 10.49 18.07 2.45
CA HIS A 16 11.84 18.59 2.15
C HIS A 16 12.28 18.33 0.72
N ASP A 17 11.35 17.93 -0.17
CA ASP A 17 11.61 17.60 -1.58
C ASP A 17 12.73 16.56 -1.78
N ILE A 18 12.80 15.59 -0.86
CA ILE A 18 13.76 14.48 -0.92
C ILE A 18 13.11 13.29 -1.62
N TRP A 19 13.64 12.91 -2.78
CA TRP A 19 13.11 11.83 -3.62
C TRP A 19 14.20 10.82 -3.94
N PHE A 20 14.05 9.60 -3.44
CA PHE A 20 15.02 8.52 -3.72
C PHE A 20 14.79 7.97 -5.12
N PRO A 21 15.85 7.81 -5.93
CA PRO A 21 15.74 7.27 -7.29
C PRO A 21 15.30 5.80 -7.32
N TYR A 22 15.53 5.08 -6.23
CA TYR A 22 15.14 3.69 -6.05
C TYR A 22 14.61 3.46 -4.64
N THR A 23 13.44 2.85 -4.55
CA THR A 23 12.82 2.44 -3.30
C THR A 23 12.26 1.03 -3.41
N ILE A 24 12.23 0.31 -2.29
CA ILE A 24 11.68 -1.03 -2.21
C ILE A 24 10.76 -1.14 -1.00
N GLY A 25 9.60 -1.79 -1.18
CA GLY A 25 8.60 -1.93 -0.14
C GLY A 25 8.07 -3.35 -0.01
N VAL A 26 7.82 -3.78 1.24
CA VAL A 26 7.23 -5.06 1.59
C VAL A 26 6.03 -4.81 2.48
N SER A 27 4.87 -5.43 2.19
CA SER A 27 3.67 -5.32 3.00
C SER A 27 3.26 -3.85 3.24
N ALA A 28 3.15 -3.40 4.47
CA ALA A 28 2.87 -1.99 4.79
C ALA A 28 3.89 -1.02 4.15
N GLY A 29 5.13 -1.46 3.92
CA GLY A 29 6.12 -0.70 3.16
C GLY A 29 5.77 -0.56 1.68
N ALA A 30 5.12 -1.55 1.07
CA ALA A 30 4.59 -1.45 -0.29
C ALA A 30 3.46 -0.41 -0.37
N SER A 31 2.48 -0.49 0.54
CA SER A 31 1.37 0.47 0.60
C SER A 31 1.83 1.92 0.86
N ASN A 32 2.78 2.12 1.77
CA ASN A 32 3.33 3.45 2.06
C ASN A 32 4.20 3.97 0.90
N GLY A 33 4.98 3.07 0.27
CA GLY A 33 5.87 3.40 -0.84
C GLY A 33 5.12 3.85 -2.09
N ILE A 34 3.94 3.29 -2.39
CA ILE A 34 3.08 3.77 -3.48
C ILE A 34 2.69 5.23 -3.25
N SER A 35 2.29 5.62 -2.05
CA SER A 35 1.91 6.99 -1.73
C SER A 35 3.08 7.96 -1.86
N TYR A 36 4.29 7.52 -1.48
CA TYR A 36 5.51 8.29 -1.67
C TYR A 36 5.89 8.42 -3.15
N ALA A 37 5.84 7.32 -3.91
CA ALA A 37 6.16 7.31 -5.34
C ALA A 37 5.17 8.14 -6.18
N SER A 38 3.90 8.24 -5.74
CA SER A 38 2.87 9.11 -6.33
C SER A 38 2.87 10.54 -5.77
N ARG A 39 3.84 10.89 -4.93
CA ARG A 39 3.98 12.23 -4.31
C ARG A 39 2.76 12.68 -3.50
N GLN A 40 2.01 11.75 -2.95
CA GLN A 40 0.78 12.03 -2.21
C GLN A 40 1.04 12.09 -0.69
N ARG A 41 1.54 13.23 -0.23
CA ARG A 41 1.73 13.50 1.20
C ARG A 41 0.43 13.31 1.99
N GLY A 42 0.53 12.67 3.14
CA GLY A 42 -0.60 12.40 4.03
C GLY A 42 -1.52 11.26 3.60
N ARG A 43 -1.42 10.74 2.36
CA ARG A 43 -2.26 9.63 1.91
C ARG A 43 -2.05 8.36 2.76
N SER A 44 -0.80 8.02 3.05
CA SER A 44 -0.48 6.89 3.93
C SER A 44 -0.93 7.12 5.36
N ARG A 45 -0.86 8.34 5.89
CA ARG A 45 -1.40 8.68 7.20
C ARG A 45 -2.91 8.45 7.22
N PHE A 46 -3.62 8.99 6.22
CA PHE A 46 -5.06 8.82 6.13
C PHE A 46 -5.46 7.34 6.12
N SER A 47 -4.79 6.50 5.34
CA SER A 47 -5.10 5.06 5.25
C SER A 47 -4.77 4.29 6.54
N ASN A 48 -3.74 4.69 7.28
CA ASN A 48 -3.28 3.96 8.47
C ASN A 48 -3.87 4.46 9.79
N ILE A 49 -4.39 5.70 9.83
CA ILE A 49 -4.94 6.31 11.05
C ILE A 49 -6.40 6.71 10.82
N ASP A 50 -6.63 7.70 9.97
CA ASP A 50 -7.95 8.35 9.86
C ASP A 50 -9.02 7.38 9.33
N LEU A 51 -8.63 6.50 8.41
CA LEU A 51 -9.51 5.46 7.87
C LEU A 51 -9.86 4.42 8.91
N LEU A 52 -8.90 4.02 9.75
CA LEU A 52 -9.11 3.02 10.80
C LEU A 52 -10.11 3.52 11.85
N GLU A 53 -10.06 4.81 12.17
CA GLU A 53 -10.99 5.44 13.11
C GLU A 53 -12.41 5.57 12.54
N LYS A 54 -12.53 5.81 11.23
CA LYS A 54 -13.82 6.02 10.56
C LYS A 54 -14.51 4.75 10.10
N TYR A 55 -13.73 3.75 9.72
CA TYR A 55 -14.23 2.52 9.08
C TYR A 55 -13.59 1.31 9.73
N ASP A 56 -14.42 0.47 10.32
CA ASP A 56 -14.02 -0.78 10.96
C ASP A 56 -13.68 -1.83 9.88
N TYR A 57 -12.48 -1.71 9.26
CA TYR A 57 -12.00 -2.69 8.28
C TYR A 57 -11.05 -3.74 8.88
N ILE A 58 -10.78 -3.64 10.20
CA ILE A 58 -9.99 -4.61 10.97
C ILE A 58 -10.84 -5.12 12.12
N GLY A 59 -11.08 -6.42 12.19
CA GLY A 59 -11.74 -6.99 13.34
C GLY A 59 -12.29 -8.41 13.14
N PHE A 60 -12.60 -9.06 14.26
CA PHE A 60 -13.11 -10.43 14.29
C PHE A 60 -14.46 -10.59 13.57
N ARG A 61 -15.22 -9.51 13.43
CA ARG A 61 -16.49 -9.51 12.66
C ARG A 61 -16.27 -9.83 11.19
N HIS A 62 -15.15 -9.36 10.59
CA HIS A 62 -14.80 -9.64 9.20
C HIS A 62 -14.39 -11.10 9.03
N PHE A 63 -13.63 -11.63 9.98
CA PHE A 63 -13.27 -13.05 10.03
C PHE A 63 -14.49 -13.97 10.06
N LEU A 64 -15.48 -13.68 10.91
CA LEU A 64 -16.74 -14.44 10.99
C LEU A 64 -17.58 -14.37 9.70
N ARG A 65 -17.38 -13.36 8.87
CA ARG A 65 -18.05 -13.18 7.58
C ARG A 65 -17.25 -13.74 6.39
N GLY A 66 -16.16 -14.46 6.65
CA GLY A 66 -15.29 -15.04 5.61
C GLY A 66 -14.46 -14.02 4.83
N ARG A 67 -14.23 -12.81 5.40
CA ARG A 67 -13.46 -11.72 4.76
C ARG A 67 -12.02 -11.58 5.30
N GLY A 68 -11.59 -12.52 6.14
CA GLY A 68 -10.33 -12.37 6.86
C GLY A 68 -10.45 -11.44 8.07
N TYR A 69 -9.37 -11.25 8.80
CA TYR A 69 -9.32 -10.31 9.93
C TYR A 69 -9.18 -8.85 9.45
N ILE A 70 -8.59 -8.65 8.27
CA ILE A 70 -8.50 -7.37 7.58
C ILE A 70 -9.30 -7.48 6.27
N ASP A 71 -10.24 -6.55 6.05
CA ASP A 71 -10.97 -6.48 4.78
C ASP A 71 -10.08 -5.86 3.68
N MET A 72 -9.28 -6.72 3.04
CA MET A 72 -8.34 -6.34 1.98
C MET A 72 -9.05 -5.72 0.77
N LYS A 73 -10.26 -6.24 0.42
CA LYS A 73 -11.04 -5.69 -0.67
C LYS A 73 -11.43 -4.24 -0.40
N TYR A 74 -11.84 -3.94 0.83
CA TYR A 74 -12.15 -2.58 1.21
C TYR A 74 -10.92 -1.68 1.15
N LEU A 75 -9.79 -2.14 1.70
CA LEU A 75 -8.56 -1.36 1.84
C LEU A 75 -7.90 -1.04 0.48
N PHE A 76 -7.90 -1.99 -0.46
CA PHE A 76 -7.15 -1.83 -1.72
C PHE A 76 -8.00 -1.42 -2.92
N TYR A 77 -9.30 -1.74 -2.94
CA TYR A 77 -10.14 -1.48 -4.10
C TYR A 77 -11.26 -0.46 -3.84
N ILE A 78 -11.83 -0.42 -2.63
CA ILE A 78 -12.93 0.50 -2.36
C ILE A 78 -12.43 1.83 -1.81
N TYR A 79 -11.55 1.79 -0.80
CA TYR A 79 -11.03 2.98 -0.17
C TYR A 79 -10.25 3.89 -1.13
N PRO A 80 -9.28 3.37 -1.94
CA PRO A 80 -8.52 4.22 -2.84
C PRO A 80 -9.38 4.97 -3.86
N GLU A 81 -10.42 4.32 -4.38
CA GLU A 81 -11.30 4.95 -5.36
C GLU A 81 -12.22 6.00 -4.75
N LYS A 82 -12.74 5.74 -3.56
CA LYS A 82 -13.83 6.52 -3.00
C LYS A 82 -13.37 7.70 -2.13
N TYR A 83 -12.28 7.53 -1.37
CA TYR A 83 -11.92 8.50 -0.33
C TYR A 83 -10.59 9.21 -0.56
N TYR A 84 -9.62 8.54 -1.14
CA TYR A 84 -8.31 9.12 -1.43
C TYR A 84 -7.69 8.44 -2.66
N PRO A 85 -8.13 8.82 -3.87
CA PRO A 85 -7.66 8.22 -5.11
C PRO A 85 -6.13 8.24 -5.21
N LEU A 86 -5.57 7.16 -5.75
CA LEU A 86 -4.16 7.14 -6.07
C LEU A 86 -3.93 7.99 -7.33
N ASP A 87 -2.94 8.86 -7.28
CA ASP A 87 -2.48 9.60 -8.45
C ASP A 87 -1.61 8.70 -9.33
N TYR A 88 -2.29 7.89 -10.16
CA TYR A 88 -1.66 6.98 -11.09
C TYR A 88 -0.82 7.72 -12.12
N GLU A 89 -1.26 8.91 -12.55
CA GLU A 89 -0.54 9.69 -13.54
C GLU A 89 0.84 10.11 -13.03
N THR A 90 0.90 10.69 -11.84
CA THR A 90 2.16 11.06 -11.17
C THR A 90 3.01 9.82 -10.90
N TYR A 91 2.41 8.71 -10.44
CA TYR A 91 3.13 7.47 -10.18
C TYR A 91 3.79 6.90 -11.45
N PHE A 92 3.05 6.78 -12.55
CA PHE A 92 3.56 6.19 -13.79
C PHE A 92 4.59 7.07 -14.50
N LYS A 93 4.44 8.40 -14.42
CA LYS A 93 5.39 9.36 -14.98
C LYS A 93 6.63 9.59 -14.12
N SER A 94 6.63 9.14 -12.87
CA SER A 94 7.77 9.30 -11.97
C SER A 94 9.01 8.60 -12.53
N PRO A 95 10.17 9.27 -12.58
CA PRO A 95 11.43 8.64 -12.96
C PRO A 95 11.97 7.69 -11.89
N ASN A 96 11.43 7.77 -10.68
CA ASN A 96 11.86 6.96 -9.55
C ASN A 96 11.34 5.54 -9.69
N ARG A 97 12.21 4.59 -9.44
CA ARG A 97 11.87 3.17 -9.44
C ARG A 97 11.30 2.78 -8.09
N PHE A 98 10.15 2.15 -8.09
CA PHE A 98 9.57 1.57 -6.89
C PHE A 98 9.30 0.09 -7.09
N VAL A 99 9.95 -0.74 -6.27
CA VAL A 99 9.82 -2.21 -6.31
C VAL A 99 9.00 -2.68 -5.12
N MET A 100 7.99 -3.49 -5.40
CA MET A 100 7.18 -4.19 -4.40
C MET A 100 7.60 -5.65 -4.31
N VAL A 101 7.70 -6.17 -3.10
CA VAL A 101 8.10 -7.56 -2.87
C VAL A 101 6.89 -8.37 -2.42
N THR A 102 6.71 -9.51 -3.06
CA THR A 102 5.70 -10.51 -2.70
C THR A 102 6.37 -11.85 -2.37
N SER A 103 5.61 -12.79 -1.84
CA SER A 103 6.04 -14.17 -1.66
C SER A 103 5.27 -15.08 -2.61
N ASN A 104 5.99 -15.83 -3.43
CA ASN A 104 5.39 -16.84 -4.29
C ASN A 104 4.91 -18.02 -3.43
N CYS A 105 3.60 -18.26 -3.40
CA CYS A 105 2.98 -19.27 -2.54
C CYS A 105 3.35 -20.72 -2.93
N LEU A 106 3.79 -20.96 -4.17
CA LEU A 106 4.19 -22.29 -4.64
C LEU A 106 5.63 -22.61 -4.30
N THR A 107 6.51 -21.62 -4.40
CA THR A 107 7.95 -21.81 -4.24
C THR A 107 8.51 -21.34 -2.90
N GLY A 108 7.75 -20.50 -2.17
CA GLY A 108 8.20 -19.84 -0.95
C GLY A 108 9.26 -18.75 -1.18
N LYS A 109 9.55 -18.41 -2.42
CA LYS A 109 10.58 -17.42 -2.75
C LYS A 109 10.00 -16.01 -2.85
N ALA A 110 10.84 -15.02 -2.56
CA ALA A 110 10.51 -13.62 -2.81
C ALA A 110 10.50 -13.33 -4.31
N GLU A 111 9.49 -12.56 -4.75
CA GLU A 111 9.38 -12.02 -6.09
C GLU A 111 9.32 -10.50 -6.02
N TYR A 112 9.92 -9.86 -7.02
CA TYR A 112 10.14 -8.42 -7.08
C TYR A 112 9.42 -7.84 -8.29
N PHE A 113 8.51 -6.91 -8.06
CA PHE A 113 7.70 -6.32 -9.11
C PHE A 113 7.89 -4.81 -9.16
N GLU A 114 8.09 -4.30 -10.37
CA GLU A 114 8.02 -2.88 -10.70
C GLU A 114 6.94 -2.73 -11.76
N GLU A 115 5.84 -2.05 -11.39
CA GLU A 115 4.70 -1.84 -12.29
C GLU A 115 4.57 -0.35 -12.62
N LYS A 116 4.57 -0.01 -13.91
CA LYS A 116 4.56 1.37 -14.42
C LYS A 116 3.54 1.62 -15.53
N GLN A 117 2.65 0.67 -15.81
CA GLN A 117 1.76 0.74 -16.96
C GLN A 117 0.30 0.39 -16.62
N ASP A 118 0.08 -0.54 -15.72
CA ASP A 118 -1.23 -1.10 -15.41
C ASP A 118 -1.63 -0.79 -13.96
N ALA A 119 -2.69 0.02 -13.81
CA ALA A 119 -3.20 0.45 -12.50
C ALA A 119 -3.78 -0.71 -11.69
N ASP A 120 -4.52 -1.61 -12.32
CA ASP A 120 -5.14 -2.75 -11.64
C ASP A 120 -4.06 -3.71 -11.16
N ARG A 121 -3.09 -4.00 -12.02
CA ARG A 121 -1.94 -4.84 -11.67
C ARG A 121 -1.09 -4.23 -10.55
N LEU A 122 -0.91 -2.91 -10.54
CA LEU A 122 -0.20 -2.20 -9.45
C LEU A 122 -0.89 -2.45 -8.10
N VAL A 123 -2.22 -2.32 -8.07
CA VAL A 123 -3.03 -2.54 -6.87
C VAL A 123 -2.97 -4.00 -6.44
N ASP A 124 -3.08 -4.94 -7.40
CA ASP A 124 -3.01 -6.38 -7.13
C ASP A 124 -1.67 -6.80 -6.52
N ILE A 125 -0.54 -6.29 -7.04
CA ILE A 125 0.79 -6.55 -6.50
C ILE A 125 0.90 -6.00 -5.08
N CYS A 126 0.41 -4.78 -4.84
CA CYS A 126 0.43 -4.16 -3.51
C CYS A 126 -0.44 -4.96 -2.51
N CYS A 127 -1.62 -5.36 -2.93
CA CYS A 127 -2.52 -6.21 -2.15
C CYS A 127 -1.85 -7.56 -1.81
N ALA A 128 -1.26 -8.23 -2.82
CA ALA A 128 -0.54 -9.49 -2.64
C ALA A 128 0.63 -9.35 -1.65
N SER A 129 1.39 -8.24 -1.72
CA SER A 129 2.48 -7.97 -0.77
C SER A 129 1.97 -7.80 0.67
N CYS A 130 0.74 -7.33 0.85
CA CYS A 130 0.12 -7.09 2.17
C CYS A 130 -0.68 -8.29 2.70
N THR A 131 -0.98 -9.27 1.86
CA THR A 131 -1.81 -10.42 2.23
C THR A 131 -1.04 -11.41 3.11
N LEU A 132 -1.66 -11.79 4.21
CA LEU A 132 -1.17 -12.84 5.11
C LEU A 132 -2.12 -14.02 5.06
N PRO A 133 -1.67 -15.26 4.77
CA PRO A 133 -2.53 -16.44 4.78
C PRO A 133 -3.34 -16.54 6.07
N VAL A 134 -4.63 -16.86 5.98
CA VAL A 134 -5.59 -17.00 7.09
C VAL A 134 -6.04 -15.65 7.71
N LEU A 135 -5.24 -14.60 7.67
CA LEU A 135 -5.57 -13.30 8.29
C LEU A 135 -6.19 -12.32 7.31
N CYS A 136 -5.97 -12.51 6.01
CA CYS A 136 -6.47 -11.63 4.95
C CYS A 136 -7.02 -12.46 3.80
#